data_30e110d68ddc684a86c53d5cf9bc2eff
#
_entry.id   30e110d68ddc684a86c53d5cf9bc2eff
#
_cell.length_a   1.000
_cell.length_b   1.000
_cell.length_c   1.000
_cell.angle_alpha   90.00
_cell.angle_beta   90.00
_cell.angle_gamma   90.00
#
_symmetry.space_group_name_H-M   'P 1'
#
loop_
_entity.id
_entity.type
_entity.pdbx_description
1 polymer ?
#
loop_
_entity_poly.entity_id
_entity_poly.type
_entity_poly.pdbx_seq_one_letter_code
_entity_poly.pdbx_strand_id
1 'polypeptide(L)'
;VPHFILNELQHIADSSDSLKRARGRRGLDILNKIQKMPGIDVRIIDEDFPHVKEVDAKLVVLAKKVGGRIVTNDLNLNKVAELQGVRVLNINELCNALRPVVLPGETIRVFVLKEGKEAGQGVAYLDDGTMIVVDNARRCIGRNVDVTVTSVLQTTAGRMIFTRLKEESEREEYQVARG
;
A
#
# COMPACT_ATOMS: atom_id res chain seq x y z
N VAL A 1 -16.09 16.08 -6.28
CA VAL A 1 -15.49 15.65 -7.56
C VAL A 1 -15.83 16.70 -8.60
N PRO A 2 -14.85 17.40 -9.19
CA PRO A 2 -15.12 18.39 -10.25
C PRO A 2 -15.45 17.72 -11.58
N HIS A 3 -16.26 18.41 -12.38
CA HIS A 3 -16.73 17.88 -13.67
C HIS A 3 -15.58 17.60 -14.66
N PHE A 4 -14.52 18.40 -14.64
CA PHE A 4 -13.36 18.16 -15.50
C PHE A 4 -12.63 16.85 -15.21
N ILE A 5 -12.68 16.33 -13.98
CA ILE A 5 -12.18 14.97 -13.64
C ILE A 5 -13.10 13.87 -14.18
N LEU A 6 -14.41 14.09 -14.15
CA LEU A 6 -15.36 13.15 -14.75
C LEU A 6 -15.16 13.05 -16.27
N ASN A 7 -14.94 14.19 -16.92
CA ASN A 7 -14.67 14.25 -18.36
C ASN A 7 -13.39 13.48 -18.72
N GLU A 8 -12.32 13.63 -17.90
CA GLU A 8 -11.08 12.89 -18.11
C GLU A 8 -11.29 11.38 -17.93
N LEU A 9 -12.00 10.99 -16.88
CA LEU A 9 -12.32 9.59 -16.60
C LEU A 9 -13.18 8.98 -17.71
N GLN A 10 -14.15 9.73 -18.23
CA GLN A 10 -14.97 9.33 -19.37
C GLN A 10 -14.10 9.18 -20.64
N HIS A 11 -13.22 10.14 -20.91
CA HIS A 11 -12.31 10.06 -22.05
C HIS A 11 -11.43 8.79 -22.00
N ILE A 12 -10.95 8.42 -20.83
CA ILE A 12 -10.22 7.16 -20.63
C ILE A 12 -11.14 5.95 -20.84
N ALA A 13 -12.40 5.99 -20.38
CA ALA A 13 -13.38 4.92 -20.54
C ALA A 13 -13.81 4.71 -22.01
N ASP A 14 -13.67 5.73 -22.84
CA ASP A 14 -13.97 5.70 -24.29
C ASP A 14 -12.72 5.49 -25.16
N SER A 15 -11.55 5.26 -24.54
CA SER A 15 -10.29 5.03 -25.23
C SER A 15 -10.36 3.82 -26.18
N SER A 16 -9.69 3.91 -27.32
CA SER A 16 -9.49 2.80 -28.25
C SER A 16 -8.65 1.66 -27.65
N ASP A 17 -7.74 1.99 -26.74
CA ASP A 17 -6.95 1.01 -25.99
C ASP A 17 -7.84 0.24 -24.99
N SER A 18 -7.85 -1.08 -25.13
CA SER A 18 -8.71 -1.96 -24.30
C SER A 18 -8.40 -1.91 -22.80
N LEU A 19 -7.12 -1.78 -22.43
CA LEU A 19 -6.69 -1.71 -21.03
C LEU A 19 -7.05 -0.35 -20.41
N LYS A 20 -6.82 0.74 -21.14
CA LYS A 20 -7.22 2.08 -20.70
C LYS A 20 -8.72 2.15 -20.53
N ARG A 21 -9.48 1.68 -21.52
CA ARG A 21 -10.95 1.63 -21.50
C ARG A 21 -11.47 0.85 -20.29
N ALA A 22 -10.91 -0.34 -20.01
CA ALA A 22 -11.31 -1.14 -18.87
C ALA A 22 -11.04 -0.43 -17.53
N ARG A 23 -9.89 0.26 -17.40
CA ARG A 23 -9.55 1.06 -16.22
C ARG A 23 -10.48 2.25 -16.04
N GLY A 24 -10.79 2.98 -17.11
CA GLY A 24 -11.72 4.11 -17.08
C GLY A 24 -13.12 3.68 -16.62
N ARG A 25 -13.67 2.61 -17.20
CA ARG A 25 -14.98 2.06 -16.81
C ARG A 25 -15.00 1.62 -15.35
N ARG A 26 -13.95 0.92 -14.91
CA ARG A 26 -13.83 0.54 -13.49
C ARG A 26 -13.77 1.77 -12.57
N GLY A 27 -13.12 2.85 -12.98
CA GLY A 27 -13.09 4.11 -12.24
C GLY A 27 -14.49 4.72 -12.07
N LEU A 28 -15.28 4.77 -13.13
CA LEU A 28 -16.68 5.21 -13.09
C LEU A 28 -17.54 4.33 -12.17
N ASP A 29 -17.36 3.01 -12.24
CA ASP A 29 -18.08 2.07 -11.36
C ASP A 29 -17.73 2.27 -9.89
N ILE A 30 -16.46 2.52 -9.59
CA ILE A 30 -16.00 2.81 -8.22
C ILE A 30 -16.61 4.12 -7.73
N LEU A 31 -16.57 5.19 -8.54
CA LEU A 31 -17.16 6.47 -8.18
C LEU A 31 -18.65 6.34 -7.88
N ASN A 32 -19.39 5.60 -8.72
CA ASN A 32 -20.81 5.29 -8.50
C ASN A 32 -21.04 4.52 -7.19
N LYS A 33 -20.15 3.58 -6.86
CA LYS A 33 -20.24 2.86 -5.58
C LYS A 33 -20.00 3.81 -4.40
N ILE A 34 -18.98 4.67 -4.47
CA ILE A 34 -18.67 5.63 -3.40
C ILE A 34 -19.84 6.60 -3.20
N GLN A 35 -20.48 7.06 -4.28
CA GLN A 35 -21.63 7.96 -4.23
C GLN A 35 -22.84 7.33 -3.50
N LYS A 36 -22.96 6.00 -3.51
CA LYS A 36 -24.02 5.25 -2.84
C LYS A 36 -23.67 4.81 -1.42
N MET A 37 -22.44 5.07 -0.96
CA MET A 37 -22.02 4.66 0.37
C MET A 37 -22.67 5.53 1.45
N PRO A 38 -23.27 4.94 2.49
CA PRO A 38 -23.80 5.70 3.61
C PRO A 38 -22.67 6.43 4.35
N GLY A 39 -22.91 7.67 4.72
CA GLY A 39 -21.93 8.47 5.46
C GLY A 39 -20.91 9.22 4.60
N ILE A 40 -20.94 9.07 3.27
CA ILE A 40 -20.12 9.84 2.33
C ILE A 40 -21.02 10.71 1.47
N ASP A 41 -20.82 12.04 1.54
CA ASP A 41 -21.51 13.00 0.66
C ASP A 41 -20.61 13.29 -0.54
N VAL A 42 -20.97 12.74 -1.70
CA VAL A 42 -20.24 12.96 -2.96
C VAL A 42 -20.97 14.03 -3.77
N ARG A 43 -20.34 15.19 -3.91
CA ARG A 43 -20.84 16.29 -4.72
C ARG A 43 -20.07 16.38 -6.02
N ILE A 44 -20.78 16.43 -7.13
CA ILE A 44 -20.23 16.80 -8.42
C ILE A 44 -20.40 18.31 -8.55
N ILE A 45 -19.31 18.99 -8.88
CA ILE A 45 -19.27 20.44 -8.99
C ILE A 45 -18.85 20.87 -10.39
N ASP A 46 -19.57 21.85 -10.95
CA ASP A 46 -19.35 22.36 -12.30
C ASP A 46 -18.30 23.48 -12.37
N GLU A 47 -17.49 23.59 -11.33
CA GLU A 47 -16.44 24.59 -11.30
C GLU A 47 -15.29 24.21 -12.24
N ASP A 48 -14.96 25.09 -13.17
CA ASP A 48 -13.82 24.93 -14.07
C ASP A 48 -12.97 26.21 -14.09
N PHE A 49 -11.73 26.06 -14.56
CA PHE A 49 -10.72 27.11 -14.67
C PHE A 49 -10.21 27.19 -16.10
N PRO A 50 -10.91 27.87 -17.02
CA PRO A 50 -10.58 27.87 -18.45
C PRO A 50 -9.18 28.37 -18.78
N HIS A 51 -8.62 29.23 -17.92
CA HIS A 51 -7.27 29.77 -18.11
C HIS A 51 -6.16 28.80 -17.67
N VAL A 52 -6.51 27.71 -16.98
CA VAL A 52 -5.59 26.65 -16.53
C VAL A 52 -5.78 25.45 -17.42
N LYS A 53 -4.75 25.08 -18.18
CA LYS A 53 -4.85 23.97 -19.17
C LYS A 53 -4.76 22.60 -18.52
N GLU A 54 -3.83 22.45 -17.58
CA GLU A 54 -3.53 21.16 -16.97
C GLU A 54 -4.55 20.80 -15.89
N VAL A 55 -5.07 19.58 -15.93
CA VAL A 55 -6.07 19.08 -14.98
C VAL A 55 -5.55 19.08 -13.54
N ASP A 56 -4.30 18.68 -13.35
CA ASP A 56 -3.63 18.69 -12.05
C ASP A 56 -3.54 20.11 -11.46
N ALA A 57 -3.21 21.08 -12.29
CA ALA A 57 -3.21 22.49 -11.88
C ALA A 57 -4.61 23.00 -11.53
N LYS A 58 -5.65 22.60 -12.28
CA LYS A 58 -7.04 22.90 -11.94
C LYS A 58 -7.44 22.33 -10.59
N LEU A 59 -7.02 21.10 -10.25
CA LEU A 59 -7.27 20.49 -8.95
C LEU A 59 -6.65 21.30 -7.81
N VAL A 60 -5.41 21.75 -7.98
CA VAL A 60 -4.74 22.57 -6.97
C VAL A 60 -5.45 23.91 -6.76
N VAL A 61 -5.84 24.59 -7.85
CA VAL A 61 -6.59 25.85 -7.79
C VAL A 61 -7.93 25.66 -7.08
N LEU A 62 -8.66 24.60 -7.45
CA LEU A 62 -9.93 24.26 -6.82
C LEU A 62 -9.76 23.98 -5.33
N ALA A 63 -8.78 23.15 -4.95
CA ALA A 63 -8.52 22.82 -3.56
C ALA A 63 -8.21 24.05 -2.71
N LYS A 64 -7.43 25.01 -3.23
CA LYS A 64 -7.19 26.31 -2.59
C LYS A 64 -8.48 27.09 -2.41
N LYS A 65 -9.30 27.19 -3.46
CA LYS A 65 -10.54 27.94 -3.45
C LYS A 65 -11.52 27.45 -2.39
N VAL A 66 -11.66 26.11 -2.27
CA VAL A 66 -12.61 25.51 -1.32
C VAL A 66 -12.00 25.20 0.05
N GLY A 67 -10.72 25.50 0.27
CA GLY A 67 -10.01 25.13 1.49
C GLY A 67 -9.93 23.59 1.70
N GLY A 68 -9.95 22.85 0.60
CA GLY A 68 -10.03 21.40 0.59
C GLY A 68 -8.67 20.69 0.58
N ARG A 69 -8.72 19.36 0.53
CA ARG A 69 -7.55 18.48 0.38
C ARG A 69 -7.68 17.69 -0.91
N ILE A 70 -6.55 17.38 -1.54
CA ILE A 70 -6.51 16.50 -2.71
C ILE A 70 -6.23 15.08 -2.24
N VAL A 71 -7.01 14.10 -2.72
CA VAL A 71 -6.74 12.68 -2.52
C VAL A 71 -6.13 12.14 -3.81
N THR A 72 -4.87 11.71 -3.78
CA THR A 72 -4.18 11.23 -4.97
C THR A 72 -3.05 10.27 -4.61
N ASN A 73 -2.70 9.38 -5.55
CA ASN A 73 -1.49 8.56 -5.51
C ASN A 73 -0.40 9.09 -6.45
N ASP A 74 -0.68 10.16 -7.21
CA ASP A 74 0.30 10.79 -8.08
C ASP A 74 1.31 11.57 -7.27
N LEU A 75 2.58 11.15 -7.36
CA LEU A 75 3.68 11.75 -6.61
C LEU A 75 4.00 13.18 -7.08
N ASN A 76 3.84 13.46 -8.38
CA ASN A 76 4.13 14.77 -8.93
C ASN A 76 3.06 15.78 -8.51
N LEU A 77 1.79 15.40 -8.65
CA LEU A 77 0.67 16.21 -8.16
C LEU A 77 0.80 16.47 -6.65
N ASN A 78 1.17 15.45 -5.86
CA ASN A 78 1.41 15.61 -4.42
C ASN A 78 2.44 16.71 -4.15
N LYS A 79 3.65 16.61 -4.72
CA LYS A 79 4.72 17.59 -4.52
C LYS A 79 4.32 19.00 -4.95
N VAL A 80 3.68 19.13 -6.11
CA VAL A 80 3.25 20.43 -6.64
C VAL A 80 2.17 21.06 -5.75
N ALA A 81 1.20 20.27 -5.28
CA ALA A 81 0.14 20.73 -4.41
C ALA A 81 0.68 21.21 -3.05
N GLU A 82 1.58 20.43 -2.43
CA GLU A 82 2.23 20.79 -1.17
C GLU A 82 3.04 22.09 -1.26
N LEU A 83 3.86 22.23 -2.31
CA LEU A 83 4.62 23.45 -2.60
C LEU A 83 3.70 24.67 -2.75
N GLN A 84 2.47 24.47 -3.18
CA GLN A 84 1.46 25.49 -3.32
C GLN A 84 0.56 25.66 -2.08
N GLY A 85 0.87 24.99 -0.96
CA GLY A 85 0.16 25.09 0.32
C GLY A 85 -1.16 24.30 0.37
N VAL A 86 -1.39 23.38 -0.57
CA VAL A 86 -2.54 22.47 -0.56
C VAL A 86 -2.17 21.16 0.10
N ARG A 87 -2.95 20.74 1.10
CA ARG A 87 -2.74 19.44 1.75
C ARG A 87 -3.18 18.31 0.84
N VAL A 88 -2.35 17.28 0.77
CA VAL A 88 -2.62 16.06 0.01
C VAL A 88 -2.81 14.88 0.95
N LEU A 89 -3.72 13.99 0.61
CA LEU A 89 -3.93 12.69 1.24
C LEU A 89 -3.49 11.61 0.24
N ASN A 90 -2.30 11.07 0.47
CA ASN A 90 -1.76 10.01 -0.37
C ASN A 90 -2.18 8.65 0.20
N ILE A 91 -2.93 7.88 -0.61
CA ILE A 91 -3.45 6.56 -0.18
C ILE A 91 -2.30 5.57 0.05
N ASN A 92 -1.21 5.65 -0.73
CA ASN A 92 -0.05 4.80 -0.52
C ASN A 92 0.66 5.09 0.79
N GLU A 93 0.75 6.37 1.18
CA GLU A 93 1.30 6.77 2.48
C GLU A 93 0.43 6.26 3.62
N LEU A 94 -0.90 6.38 3.49
CA LEU A 94 -1.83 5.81 4.47
C LEU A 94 -1.65 4.30 4.59
N CYS A 95 -1.60 3.57 3.46
CA CYS A 95 -1.35 2.13 3.47
C CYS A 95 -0.01 1.78 4.16
N ASN A 96 1.05 2.55 3.89
CA ASN A 96 2.34 2.34 4.52
C ASN A 96 2.30 2.62 6.03
N ALA A 97 1.59 3.66 6.46
CA ALA A 97 1.42 4.00 7.87
C ALA A 97 0.58 2.96 8.65
N LEU A 98 -0.34 2.28 7.97
CA LEU A 98 -1.18 1.23 8.56
C LEU A 98 -0.54 -0.16 8.53
N ARG A 99 0.60 -0.33 7.86
CA ARG A 99 1.29 -1.62 7.86
C ARG A 99 1.74 -1.97 9.27
N PRO A 100 1.42 -3.19 9.74
CA PRO A 100 1.92 -3.65 11.04
C PRO A 100 3.44 -3.57 11.06
N VAL A 101 3.97 -2.88 12.06
CA VAL A 101 5.40 -2.84 12.29
C VAL A 101 5.72 -4.10 13.09
N VAL A 102 6.25 -5.10 12.41
CA VAL A 102 6.76 -6.29 13.08
C VAL A 102 8.13 -5.96 13.65
N LEU A 103 8.30 -6.12 14.96
CA LEU A 103 9.52 -5.79 15.68
C LEU A 103 10.34 -7.04 16.00
N PRO A 104 11.69 -6.93 16.09
CA PRO A 104 12.51 -8.00 16.62
C PRO A 104 12.01 -8.46 18.00
N GLY A 105 11.97 -9.77 18.23
CA GLY A 105 11.43 -10.40 19.44
C GLY A 105 9.93 -10.76 19.36
N GLU A 106 9.17 -10.22 18.41
CA GLU A 106 7.77 -10.61 18.24
C GLU A 106 7.63 -12.01 17.65
N THR A 107 6.60 -12.72 18.09
CA THR A 107 6.20 -14.01 17.51
C THR A 107 5.07 -13.81 16.55
N ILE A 108 5.24 -14.32 15.32
CA ILE A 108 4.24 -14.30 14.28
C ILE A 108 4.00 -15.71 13.73
N ARG A 109 2.80 -15.97 13.24
CA ARG A 109 2.44 -17.24 12.60
C ARG A 109 2.51 -17.08 11.09
N VAL A 110 3.27 -17.96 10.43
CA VAL A 110 3.51 -17.86 8.98
C VAL A 110 3.35 -19.22 8.31
N PHE A 111 2.94 -19.22 7.05
CA PHE A 111 2.93 -20.41 6.22
C PHE A 111 4.23 -20.48 5.40
N VAL A 112 5.05 -21.50 5.64
CA VAL A 112 6.31 -21.69 4.91
C VAL A 112 6.00 -22.26 3.52
N LEU A 113 6.19 -21.44 2.49
CA LEU A 113 5.76 -21.74 1.12
C LEU A 113 6.79 -22.58 0.35
N LYS A 114 8.07 -22.25 0.48
CA LYS A 114 9.16 -22.86 -0.29
C LYS A 114 10.50 -22.79 0.44
N GLU A 115 11.51 -23.48 -0.09
CA GLU A 115 12.89 -23.38 0.39
C GLU A 115 13.49 -21.99 0.10
N GLY A 116 14.30 -21.49 1.02
CA GLY A 116 15.02 -20.24 0.91
C GLY A 116 16.26 -20.34 0.03
N LYS A 117 17.02 -19.25 -0.04
CA LYS A 117 18.25 -19.18 -0.84
C LYS A 117 19.40 -19.96 -0.20
N GLU A 118 19.46 -19.96 1.13
CA GLU A 118 20.47 -20.71 1.89
C GLU A 118 19.92 -22.06 2.34
N ALA A 119 20.81 -23.03 2.51
CA ALA A 119 20.43 -24.37 2.92
C ALA A 119 19.72 -24.37 4.28
N GLY A 120 18.58 -25.04 4.35
CA GLY A 120 17.78 -25.13 5.57
C GLY A 120 16.76 -24.00 5.77
N GLN A 121 16.85 -22.90 5.04
CA GLN A 121 15.89 -21.79 5.16
C GLN A 121 14.55 -22.12 4.49
N GLY A 122 13.47 -21.57 5.07
CA GLY A 122 12.16 -21.50 4.45
C GLY A 122 11.79 -20.05 4.11
N VAL A 123 10.90 -19.88 3.15
CA VAL A 123 10.34 -18.57 2.75
C VAL A 123 8.84 -18.57 2.95
N ALA A 124 8.35 -17.53 3.58
CA ALA A 124 6.95 -17.19 3.74
C ALA A 124 6.68 -15.75 3.26
N TYR A 125 5.42 -15.37 3.16
CA TYR A 125 5.01 -14.02 2.81
C TYR A 125 3.87 -13.58 3.73
N LEU A 126 3.89 -12.32 4.15
CA LEU A 126 2.73 -11.67 4.74
C LEU A 126 1.72 -11.28 3.66
N ASP A 127 0.49 -10.96 4.06
CA ASP A 127 -0.59 -10.56 3.14
C ASP A 127 -0.25 -9.31 2.30
N ASP A 128 0.64 -8.46 2.80
CA ASP A 128 1.14 -7.27 2.11
C ASP A 128 2.30 -7.56 1.13
N GLY A 129 2.68 -8.83 0.96
CA GLY A 129 3.79 -9.26 0.10
C GLY A 129 5.18 -9.14 0.74
N THR A 130 5.28 -8.75 2.02
CA THR A 130 6.56 -8.74 2.75
C THR A 130 7.13 -10.14 2.84
N MET A 131 8.38 -10.31 2.39
CA MET A 131 9.06 -11.61 2.45
C MET A 131 9.56 -11.90 3.87
N ILE A 132 9.32 -13.13 4.31
CA ILE A 132 9.83 -13.66 5.58
C ILE A 132 10.78 -14.80 5.27
N VAL A 133 11.99 -14.72 5.81
CA VAL A 133 12.98 -15.78 5.78
C VAL A 133 12.99 -16.45 7.14
N VAL A 134 12.75 -17.75 7.16
CA VAL A 134 12.69 -18.55 8.40
C VAL A 134 13.90 -19.48 8.43
N ASP A 135 14.79 -19.30 9.37
CA ASP A 135 15.95 -20.16 9.55
C ASP A 135 15.51 -21.57 10.00
N ASN A 136 16.23 -22.59 9.55
CA ASN A 136 16.02 -24.01 9.88
C ASN A 136 14.61 -24.56 9.57
N ALA A 137 13.87 -23.92 8.68
CA ALA A 137 12.47 -24.24 8.40
C ALA A 137 12.24 -25.14 7.18
N ARG A 138 13.29 -25.76 6.61
CA ARG A 138 13.14 -26.68 5.46
C ARG A 138 12.13 -27.81 5.71
N ARG A 139 12.11 -28.34 6.94
CA ARG A 139 11.16 -29.41 7.35
C ARG A 139 9.73 -28.90 7.55
N CYS A 140 9.55 -27.59 7.57
CA CYS A 140 8.27 -26.93 7.80
C CYS A 140 7.60 -26.44 6.52
N ILE A 141 8.18 -26.72 5.34
CA ILE A 141 7.59 -26.32 4.05
C ILE A 141 6.20 -26.96 3.91
N GLY A 142 5.21 -26.15 3.51
CA GLY A 142 3.81 -26.54 3.41
C GLY A 142 3.04 -26.54 4.74
N ARG A 143 3.60 -25.94 5.80
CA ARG A 143 2.99 -25.90 7.13
C ARG A 143 2.96 -24.50 7.69
N ASN A 144 1.99 -24.25 8.59
CA ASN A 144 1.98 -23.07 9.43
C ASN A 144 2.88 -23.31 10.65
N VAL A 145 3.75 -22.35 10.94
CA VAL A 145 4.67 -22.36 12.08
C VAL A 145 4.67 -21.02 12.80
N ASP A 146 4.92 -21.06 14.08
CA ASP A 146 5.16 -19.88 14.89
C ASP A 146 6.66 -19.56 14.86
N VAL A 147 6.99 -18.33 14.48
CA VAL A 147 8.37 -17.87 14.34
C VAL A 147 8.61 -16.59 15.12
N THR A 148 9.81 -16.45 15.68
CA THR A 148 10.24 -15.23 16.36
C THR A 148 11.06 -14.38 15.41
N VAL A 149 10.72 -13.10 15.33
CA VAL A 149 11.43 -12.13 14.48
C VAL A 149 12.80 -11.85 15.08
N THR A 150 13.85 -12.01 14.30
CA THR A 150 15.23 -11.71 14.68
C THR A 150 15.69 -10.34 14.18
N SER A 151 15.35 -10.01 12.93
CA SER A 151 15.67 -8.71 12.35
C SER A 151 14.74 -8.34 11.20
N VAL A 152 14.67 -7.05 10.90
CA VAL A 152 13.91 -6.51 9.77
C VAL A 152 14.86 -5.69 8.90
N LEU A 153 14.94 -6.03 7.61
CA LEU A 153 15.77 -5.36 6.63
C LEU A 153 14.90 -4.64 5.60
N GLN A 154 15.15 -3.36 5.39
CA GLN A 154 14.55 -2.59 4.31
C GLN A 154 15.50 -2.55 3.11
N THR A 155 15.04 -3.04 1.97
CA THR A 155 15.80 -3.03 0.71
C THR A 155 15.09 -2.19 -0.35
N THR A 156 15.77 -1.88 -1.43
CA THR A 156 15.16 -1.22 -2.60
C THR A 156 14.08 -2.08 -3.26
N ALA A 157 14.14 -3.42 -3.10
CA ALA A 157 13.18 -4.36 -3.63
C ALA A 157 11.98 -4.60 -2.69
N GLY A 158 12.02 -4.08 -1.46
CA GLY A 158 10.98 -4.24 -0.46
C GLY A 158 11.51 -4.55 0.93
N ARG A 159 10.60 -4.89 1.84
CA ARG A 159 10.94 -5.29 3.21
C ARG A 159 11.16 -6.80 3.29
N MET A 160 12.18 -7.20 4.05
CA MET A 160 12.46 -8.60 4.39
C MET A 160 12.52 -8.74 5.91
N ILE A 161 11.90 -9.79 6.43
CA ILE A 161 11.87 -10.11 7.85
C ILE A 161 12.62 -11.43 8.03
N PHE A 162 13.63 -11.43 8.88
CA PHE A 162 14.35 -12.65 9.26
C PHE A 162 13.77 -13.16 10.57
N THR A 163 13.56 -14.47 10.62
CA THR A 163 12.91 -15.13 11.74
C THR A 163 13.56 -16.48 12.04
N ARG A 164 13.33 -16.99 13.26
CA ARG A 164 13.66 -18.36 13.66
C ARG A 164 12.41 -19.08 14.15
N LEU A 165 12.41 -20.39 14.10
CA LEU A 165 11.35 -21.17 14.72
C LEU A 165 11.28 -20.86 16.22
N LYS A 166 10.07 -20.64 16.75
CA LYS A 166 9.85 -20.26 18.15
C LYS A 166 10.48 -21.27 19.11
N GLU A 167 10.36 -22.57 18.85
CA GLU A 167 10.95 -23.63 19.68
C GLU A 167 12.48 -23.55 19.77
N GLU A 168 13.15 -23.04 18.74
CA GLU A 168 14.60 -22.85 18.75
C GLU A 168 15.00 -21.59 19.54
N SER A 169 14.23 -20.52 19.42
CA SER A 169 14.46 -19.29 20.19
C SER A 169 14.35 -19.53 21.69
N GLU A 170 13.34 -20.26 22.12
CA GLU A 170 13.15 -20.62 23.54
C GLU A 170 14.30 -21.51 24.07
N ARG A 171 14.85 -22.40 23.27
CA ARG A 171 16.00 -23.25 23.66
C ARG A 171 17.28 -22.45 23.83
N GLU A 172 17.55 -21.48 22.98
CA GLU A 172 18.73 -20.60 23.10
C GLU A 172 18.64 -19.69 24.32
N GLU A 173 17.46 -19.11 24.62
CA GLU A 173 17.25 -18.29 25.80
C GLU A 173 17.46 -19.11 27.11
N TYR A 174 17.00 -20.37 27.14
CA TYR A 174 17.24 -21.25 28.29
C TYR A 174 18.72 -21.63 28.49
N GLN A 175 19.50 -21.72 27.41
CA GLN A 175 20.93 -22.01 27.51
C GLN A 175 21.73 -20.80 27.98
N VAL A 176 21.39 -19.59 27.52
CA VAL A 176 22.05 -18.35 27.93
C VAL A 176 21.74 -17.99 29.39
N ALA A 177 20.56 -18.32 29.89
CA ALA A 177 20.16 -18.07 31.29
C ALA A 177 20.81 -19.03 32.30
N ARG A 178 21.51 -20.09 31.85
CA ARG A 178 22.15 -21.11 32.72
C ARG A 178 23.69 -21.10 32.69
N GLY A 179 24.30 -20.23 31.87
CA GLY A 179 25.75 -20.02 31.81
C GLY A 179 26.16 -18.72 32.50
#